data_294136f246ca86a105366153b29d8f5f
#
_entry.id   294136f246ca86a105366153b29d8f5f
#
_cell.length_a   1.000
_cell.length_b   1.000
_cell.length_c   1.000
_cell.angle_alpha   90.00
_cell.angle_beta   90.00
_cell.angle_gamma   90.00
#
_symmetry.space_group_name_H-M   'P 1'
#
loop_
_entity.id
_entity.type
_entity.pdbx_description
1 polymer ?
#
loop_
_entity_poly.entity_id
_entity_poly.type
_entity_poly.pdbx_seq_one_letter_code
_entity_poly.pdbx_strand_id
1 'polypeptide(L)'
;MIKRIIEDLDTALQKDPSARYRLEVALTFPGVHAVWGHRIAHLLWRRGFKLFARIYANWVRAVTGIEIHPAARIGRRFFIDHGMGVVIGETAEVGDDVMIYHDVTLGSRKYAKGKRHPTIGDRVVIGAGARILGPITVGEGARISANSVVTSDIPARTNQDESELFSI
;
A
#
# COMPACT_ATOMS: atom_id res chain seq x y z
N MET A 1 17.22 8.97 -4.31
CA MET A 1 16.93 7.78 -3.49
C MET A 1 16.94 8.12 -2.00
N ILE A 2 17.98 8.71 -1.45
CA ILE A 2 18.11 9.04 -0.01
C ILE A 2 16.93 9.90 0.51
N LYS A 3 16.54 10.96 -0.20
CA LYS A 3 15.39 11.81 0.21
C LYS A 3 14.09 11.00 0.40
N ARG A 4 13.82 10.00 -0.46
CA ARG A 4 12.64 9.15 -0.33
C ARG A 4 12.72 8.19 0.87
N ILE A 5 13.92 7.70 1.19
CA ILE A 5 14.13 6.86 2.38
C ILE A 5 13.82 7.66 3.64
N ILE A 6 14.35 8.88 3.75
CA ILE A 6 14.09 9.76 4.89
C ILE A 6 12.59 10.09 4.99
N GLU A 7 11.94 10.38 3.86
CA GLU A 7 10.50 10.65 3.79
C GLU A 7 9.66 9.46 4.29
N ASP A 8 10.03 8.22 3.93
CA ASP A 8 9.32 7.02 4.42
C ASP A 8 9.46 6.86 5.95
N LEU A 9 10.67 7.10 6.47
CA LEU A 9 10.92 7.04 7.92
C LEU A 9 10.12 8.12 8.67
N ASP A 10 10.09 9.34 8.14
CA ASP A 10 9.32 10.44 8.72
C ASP A 10 7.81 10.18 8.65
N THR A 11 7.35 9.58 7.56
CA THR A 11 5.95 9.18 7.41
C THR A 11 5.55 8.14 8.46
N ALA A 12 6.39 7.15 8.72
CA ALA A 12 6.13 6.15 9.75
C ALA A 12 6.10 6.78 11.15
N LEU A 13 7.05 7.67 11.47
CA LEU A 13 7.06 8.40 12.75
C LEU A 13 5.82 9.28 12.97
N GLN A 14 5.25 9.82 11.88
CA GLN A 14 4.04 10.65 11.95
C GLN A 14 2.77 9.83 12.09
N LYS A 15 2.72 8.64 11.49
CA LYS A 15 1.50 7.81 11.39
C LYS A 15 1.41 6.75 12.48
N ASP A 16 2.52 6.35 13.08
CA ASP A 16 2.56 5.37 14.17
C ASP A 16 3.04 6.00 15.46
N PRO A 17 2.15 6.22 16.46
CA PRO A 17 2.52 6.78 17.75
C PRO A 17 3.52 5.93 18.55
N SER A 18 3.69 4.65 18.22
CA SER A 18 4.64 3.76 18.90
C SER A 18 6.08 3.95 18.39
N ALA A 19 6.27 4.56 17.23
CA ALA A 19 7.57 4.81 16.63
C ALA A 19 8.29 5.97 17.34
N ARG A 20 9.53 5.74 17.79
CA ARG A 20 10.27 6.71 18.62
C ARG A 20 11.30 7.50 17.82
N TYR A 21 12.02 6.85 16.90
CA TYR A 21 13.09 7.47 16.11
C TYR A 21 13.35 6.70 14.80
N ARG A 22 13.94 7.39 13.82
CA ARG A 22 14.16 6.86 12.47
C ARG A 22 14.92 5.54 12.40
N LEU A 23 15.93 5.35 13.27
CA LEU A 23 16.74 4.12 13.27
C LEU A 23 15.90 2.90 13.68
N GLU A 24 15.02 3.06 14.68
CA GLU A 24 14.08 2.02 15.09
C GLU A 24 13.18 1.63 13.93
N VAL A 25 12.55 2.62 13.28
CA VAL A 25 11.70 2.39 12.10
C VAL A 25 12.47 1.68 10.99
N ALA A 26 13.69 2.14 10.68
CA ALA A 26 14.53 1.55 9.64
C ALA A 26 14.89 0.09 9.90
N LEU A 27 14.98 -0.34 11.15
CA LEU A 27 15.40 -1.69 11.53
C LEU A 27 14.22 -2.64 11.82
N THR A 28 13.05 -2.12 12.21
CA THR A 28 11.99 -2.97 12.78
C THR A 28 10.66 -2.90 12.06
N PHE A 29 10.44 -1.97 11.12
CA PHE A 29 9.15 -1.79 10.44
C PHE A 29 9.07 -2.58 9.13
N PRO A 30 8.34 -3.72 9.10
CA PRO A 30 8.25 -4.55 7.90
C PRO A 30 7.57 -3.83 6.73
N GLY A 31 6.62 -2.92 6.99
CA GLY A 31 5.98 -2.10 5.97
C GLY A 31 6.97 -1.22 5.21
N VAL A 32 7.90 -0.59 5.93
CA VAL A 32 8.98 0.24 5.34
C VAL A 32 9.92 -0.62 4.50
N HIS A 33 10.32 -1.79 5.02
CA HIS A 33 11.17 -2.73 4.28
C HIS A 33 10.51 -3.23 2.99
N ALA A 34 9.19 -3.53 3.04
CA ALA A 34 8.43 -3.96 1.87
C ALA A 34 8.36 -2.88 0.79
N VAL A 35 8.14 -1.61 1.16
CA VAL A 35 8.12 -0.47 0.24
C VAL A 35 9.50 -0.26 -0.40
N TRP A 36 10.57 -0.35 0.37
CA TRP A 36 11.94 -0.24 -0.18
C TRP A 36 12.26 -1.41 -1.11
N GLY A 37 11.92 -2.62 -0.70
CA GLY A 37 12.07 -3.82 -1.54
C GLY A 37 11.27 -3.71 -2.84
N HIS A 38 10.02 -3.24 -2.76
CA HIS A 38 9.21 -3.01 -3.95
C HIS A 38 9.86 -2.03 -4.92
N ARG A 39 10.47 -0.94 -4.47
CA ARG A 39 11.13 0.03 -5.36
C ARG A 39 12.27 -0.60 -6.16
N ILE A 40 13.03 -1.51 -5.56
CA ILE A 40 14.09 -2.27 -6.25
C ILE A 40 13.46 -3.24 -7.26
N ALA A 41 12.46 -4.02 -6.83
CA ALA A 41 11.74 -4.96 -7.70
C ALA A 41 11.09 -4.23 -8.90
N HIS A 42 10.47 -3.08 -8.67
CA HIS A 42 9.85 -2.25 -9.70
C HIS A 42 10.87 -1.71 -10.70
N LEU A 43 12.06 -1.30 -10.24
CA LEU A 43 13.14 -0.86 -11.11
C LEU A 43 13.63 -1.99 -12.04
N LEU A 44 13.82 -3.19 -11.50
CA LEU A 44 14.17 -4.39 -12.28
C LEU A 44 13.07 -4.72 -13.30
N TRP A 45 11.80 -4.65 -12.88
CA TRP A 45 10.64 -4.89 -13.74
C TRP A 45 10.59 -3.92 -14.91
N ARG A 46 10.76 -2.63 -14.66
CA ARG A 46 10.78 -1.58 -15.69
C ARG A 46 11.94 -1.70 -16.67
N ARG A 47 13.07 -2.29 -16.25
CA ARG A 47 14.22 -2.56 -17.11
C ARG A 47 14.11 -3.88 -17.89
N GLY A 48 12.98 -4.59 -17.78
CA GLY A 48 12.75 -5.84 -18.50
C GLY A 48 13.22 -7.11 -17.77
N PHE A 49 13.92 -7.00 -16.63
CA PHE A 49 14.37 -8.13 -15.82
C PHE A 49 13.24 -8.75 -15.00
N LYS A 50 12.14 -9.14 -15.67
CA LYS A 50 10.88 -9.53 -15.01
C LYS A 50 11.03 -10.73 -14.08
N LEU A 51 11.78 -11.76 -14.48
CA LEU A 51 12.00 -12.94 -13.64
C LEU A 51 12.74 -12.57 -12.35
N PHE A 52 13.84 -11.84 -12.48
CA PHE A 52 14.63 -11.39 -11.31
C PHE A 52 13.82 -10.48 -10.39
N ALA A 53 12.99 -9.58 -10.96
CA ALA A 53 12.07 -8.74 -10.19
C ALA A 53 11.08 -9.59 -9.37
N ARG A 54 10.53 -10.66 -9.95
CA ARG A 54 9.62 -11.60 -9.27
C ARG A 54 10.31 -12.40 -8.17
N ILE A 55 11.49 -12.93 -8.44
CA ILE A 55 12.28 -13.67 -7.45
C ILE A 55 12.59 -12.76 -6.26
N TYR A 56 13.07 -11.54 -6.52
CA TYR A 56 13.39 -10.58 -5.48
C TYR A 56 12.16 -10.15 -4.68
N ALA A 57 11.03 -9.86 -5.34
CA ALA A 57 9.78 -9.53 -4.66
C ALA A 57 9.28 -10.68 -3.78
N ASN A 58 9.46 -11.92 -4.21
CA ASN A 58 9.09 -13.09 -3.42
C ASN A 58 9.98 -13.25 -2.17
N TRP A 59 11.28 -12.93 -2.28
CA TRP A 59 12.17 -12.87 -1.13
C TRP A 59 11.74 -11.76 -0.14
N VAL A 60 11.41 -10.56 -0.64
CA VAL A 60 10.88 -9.45 0.20
C VAL A 60 9.62 -9.90 0.94
N ARG A 61 8.68 -10.57 0.22
CA ARG A 61 7.48 -11.15 0.85
C ARG A 61 7.84 -12.15 1.97
N ALA A 62 8.81 -13.02 1.74
CA ALA A 62 9.21 -14.04 2.73
C ALA A 62 9.73 -13.41 4.04
N VAL A 63 10.44 -12.27 3.95
CA VAL A 63 11.03 -11.61 5.13
C VAL A 63 10.11 -10.58 5.77
N THR A 64 9.10 -10.05 5.06
CA THR A 64 8.21 -8.99 5.57
C THR A 64 6.78 -9.46 5.82
N GLY A 65 6.36 -10.58 5.23
CA GLY A 65 4.96 -11.00 5.21
C GLY A 65 4.06 -10.19 4.28
N ILE A 66 4.64 -9.30 3.44
CA ILE A 66 3.94 -8.34 2.58
C ILE A 66 4.24 -8.66 1.11
N GLU A 67 3.21 -8.90 0.32
CA GLU A 67 3.33 -9.13 -1.11
C GLU A 67 2.98 -7.86 -1.90
N ILE A 68 3.95 -7.30 -2.63
CA ILE A 68 3.72 -6.23 -3.60
C ILE A 68 4.24 -6.68 -4.95
N HIS A 69 3.34 -6.80 -5.92
CA HIS A 69 3.75 -7.20 -7.28
C HIS A 69 4.71 -6.14 -7.87
N PRO A 70 5.84 -6.53 -8.52
CA PRO A 70 6.81 -5.58 -9.06
C PRO A 70 6.26 -4.58 -10.06
N ALA A 71 5.17 -4.91 -10.77
CA ALA A 71 4.53 -4.00 -11.71
C ALA A 71 3.59 -2.97 -11.07
N ALA A 72 3.16 -3.18 -9.82
CA ALA A 72 2.30 -2.24 -9.11
C ALA A 72 2.92 -0.84 -9.05
N ARG A 73 2.09 0.19 -9.09
CA ARG A 73 2.53 1.58 -8.97
C ARG A 73 2.21 2.08 -7.58
N ILE A 74 3.23 2.49 -6.85
CA ILE A 74 3.11 2.97 -5.48
C ILE A 74 3.61 4.42 -5.41
N GLY A 75 2.76 5.30 -4.91
CA GLY A 75 3.02 6.71 -4.70
C GLY A 75 4.02 6.97 -3.56
N ARG A 76 4.08 8.22 -3.14
CA ARG A 76 4.98 8.70 -2.08
C ARG A 76 4.28 8.59 -0.72
N ARG A 77 5.08 8.48 0.36
CA ARG A 77 4.58 8.45 1.75
C ARG A 77 3.51 7.37 1.97
N PHE A 78 3.63 6.27 1.23
CA PHE A 78 2.80 5.10 1.42
C PHE A 78 3.23 4.38 2.69
N PHE A 79 2.32 4.22 3.62
CA PHE A 79 2.56 3.60 4.91
C PHE A 79 1.74 2.32 5.06
N ILE A 80 2.42 1.23 5.44
CA ILE A 80 1.81 -0.07 5.75
C ILE A 80 2.03 -0.32 7.23
N ASP A 81 0.96 -0.27 7.99
CA ASP A 81 0.99 -0.54 9.42
C ASP A 81 0.86 -2.05 9.69
N HIS A 82 1.76 -2.59 10.52
CA HIS A 82 1.95 -4.03 10.78
C HIS A 82 2.30 -4.85 9.53
N GLY A 83 1.44 -4.90 8.53
CA GLY A 83 1.66 -5.36 7.17
C GLY A 83 1.50 -6.84 6.91
N MET A 84 1.53 -7.72 7.90
CA MET A 84 1.37 -9.16 7.68
C MET A 84 0.10 -9.47 6.86
N GLY A 85 0.22 -10.28 5.80
CA GLY A 85 -0.90 -10.69 4.96
C GLY A 85 -1.33 -9.68 3.91
N VAL A 86 -0.69 -8.52 3.80
CA VAL A 86 -0.96 -7.55 2.72
C VAL A 86 -0.62 -8.15 1.36
N VAL A 87 -1.53 -7.98 0.39
CA VAL A 87 -1.34 -8.38 -1.00
C VAL A 87 -1.71 -7.23 -1.95
N ILE A 88 -0.75 -6.76 -2.75
CA ILE A 88 -0.95 -5.72 -3.76
C ILE A 88 -0.67 -6.30 -5.15
N GLY A 89 -1.71 -6.43 -5.97
CA GLY A 89 -1.67 -7.10 -7.27
C GLY A 89 -1.01 -6.28 -8.38
N GLU A 90 -0.75 -6.93 -9.51
CA GLU A 90 0.06 -6.46 -10.64
C GLU A 90 -0.32 -5.09 -11.18
N THR A 91 -1.61 -4.84 -11.39
CA THR A 91 -2.10 -3.61 -12.01
C THR A 91 -2.70 -2.63 -10.99
N ALA A 92 -2.40 -2.83 -9.69
CA ALA A 92 -2.80 -1.90 -8.65
C ALA A 92 -2.02 -0.58 -8.77
N GLU A 93 -2.71 0.50 -8.50
CA GLU A 93 -2.15 1.84 -8.43
C GLU A 93 -2.52 2.44 -7.09
N VAL A 94 -1.54 2.97 -6.38
CA VAL A 94 -1.69 3.57 -5.05
C VAL A 94 -1.13 4.99 -5.11
N GLY A 95 -1.94 5.96 -4.73
CA GLY A 95 -1.60 7.37 -4.70
C GLY A 95 -0.62 7.74 -3.58
N ASP A 96 -0.46 9.01 -3.37
CA ASP A 96 0.40 9.58 -2.33
C ASP A 96 -0.32 9.60 -0.97
N ASP A 97 0.44 9.53 0.13
CA ASP A 97 -0.05 9.61 1.52
C ASP A 97 -1.04 8.51 1.95
N VAL A 98 -1.16 7.46 1.18
CA VAL A 98 -2.05 6.34 1.49
C VAL A 98 -1.54 5.55 2.69
N MET A 99 -2.46 5.13 3.56
CA MET A 99 -2.19 4.24 4.69
C MET A 99 -3.04 2.98 4.57
N ILE A 100 -2.41 1.82 4.76
CA ILE A 100 -3.11 0.54 4.85
C ILE A 100 -2.64 -0.24 6.07
N TYR A 101 -3.51 -1.06 6.60
CA TYR A 101 -3.21 -1.96 7.71
C TYR A 101 -2.89 -3.38 7.22
N HIS A 102 -2.56 -4.26 8.18
CA HIS A 102 -2.31 -5.67 7.89
C HIS A 102 -3.51 -6.34 7.20
N ASP A 103 -3.20 -7.43 6.48
CA ASP A 103 -4.18 -8.29 5.80
C ASP A 103 -5.07 -7.57 4.75
N VAL A 104 -4.67 -6.38 4.28
CA VAL A 104 -5.35 -5.67 3.19
C VAL A 104 -5.01 -6.33 1.86
N THR A 105 -6.04 -6.54 1.01
CA THR A 105 -5.85 -7.07 -0.34
C THR A 105 -6.31 -6.04 -1.39
N LEU A 106 -5.42 -5.64 -2.30
CA LEU A 106 -5.72 -4.94 -3.54
C LEU A 106 -5.71 -5.97 -4.68
N GLY A 107 -6.84 -6.64 -4.89
CA GLY A 107 -6.96 -7.87 -5.66
C GLY A 107 -7.75 -7.73 -6.96
N SER A 108 -7.80 -8.83 -7.71
CA SER A 108 -8.61 -8.97 -8.92
C SER A 108 -9.82 -9.89 -8.68
N ARG A 109 -10.92 -9.65 -9.39
CA ARG A 109 -12.11 -10.53 -9.41
C ARG A 109 -12.17 -11.41 -10.65
N LYS A 110 -11.37 -11.12 -11.66
CA LYS A 110 -11.45 -11.81 -12.96
C LYS A 110 -10.07 -12.23 -13.45
N TYR A 111 -10.00 -13.37 -14.11
CA TYR A 111 -8.85 -13.79 -14.90
C TYR A 111 -8.85 -13.06 -16.24
N ALA A 112 -8.30 -11.84 -16.26
CA ALA A 112 -8.22 -11.02 -17.45
C ALA A 112 -6.83 -10.39 -17.59
N LYS A 113 -6.38 -10.18 -18.81
CA LYS A 113 -5.21 -9.33 -19.10
C LYS A 113 -5.60 -7.85 -18.93
N GLY A 114 -4.62 -6.98 -18.67
CA GLY A 114 -4.84 -5.54 -18.50
C GLY A 114 -5.23 -5.14 -17.08
N LYS A 115 -5.84 -3.96 -16.96
CA LYS A 115 -6.25 -3.38 -15.66
C LYS A 115 -7.32 -4.26 -15.00
N ARG A 116 -7.00 -4.84 -13.85
CA ARG A 116 -7.86 -5.75 -13.09
C ARG A 116 -7.78 -5.57 -11.58
N HIS A 117 -6.87 -4.72 -11.11
CA HIS A 117 -6.68 -4.38 -9.70
C HIS A 117 -7.07 -2.92 -9.46
N PRO A 118 -7.39 -2.52 -8.22
CA PRO A 118 -7.90 -1.20 -7.91
C PRO A 118 -6.90 -0.07 -8.15
N THR A 119 -7.45 1.12 -8.29
CA THR A 119 -6.75 2.40 -8.20
C THR A 119 -7.16 3.09 -6.91
N ILE A 120 -6.21 3.38 -6.06
CA ILE A 120 -6.39 4.04 -4.76
C ILE A 120 -5.91 5.47 -4.89
N GLY A 121 -6.79 6.43 -4.63
CA GLY A 121 -6.50 7.86 -4.65
C GLY A 121 -5.57 8.29 -3.51
N ASP A 122 -5.18 9.55 -3.52
CA ASP A 122 -4.32 10.12 -2.49
C ASP A 122 -5.02 10.16 -1.11
N ARG A 123 -4.25 10.11 -0.03
CA ARG A 123 -4.73 10.25 1.36
C ARG A 123 -5.80 9.21 1.80
N VAL A 124 -5.98 8.14 1.05
CA VAL A 124 -6.88 7.05 1.41
C VAL A 124 -6.35 6.28 2.60
N VAL A 125 -7.25 5.88 3.51
CA VAL A 125 -6.95 4.97 4.62
C VAL A 125 -7.77 3.69 4.44
N ILE A 126 -7.09 2.52 4.51
CA ILE A 126 -7.74 1.21 4.35
C ILE A 126 -7.53 0.39 5.61
N GLY A 127 -8.63 0.12 6.33
CA GLY A 127 -8.64 -0.64 7.57
C GLY A 127 -8.19 -2.10 7.41
N ALA A 128 -7.75 -2.69 8.52
CA ALA A 128 -7.22 -4.05 8.57
C ALA A 128 -8.19 -5.08 7.97
N GLY A 129 -7.64 -6.04 7.22
CA GLY A 129 -8.44 -7.12 6.64
C GLY A 129 -9.34 -6.73 5.47
N ALA A 130 -9.35 -5.47 5.03
CA ALA A 130 -10.21 -5.05 3.94
C ALA A 130 -9.76 -5.64 2.58
N ARG A 131 -10.73 -5.99 1.74
CA ARG A 131 -10.54 -6.56 0.41
C ARG A 131 -11.06 -5.61 -0.65
N ILE A 132 -10.19 -4.95 -1.39
CA ILE A 132 -10.55 -4.05 -2.50
C ILE A 132 -10.33 -4.84 -3.80
N LEU A 133 -11.42 -5.16 -4.49
CA LEU A 133 -11.38 -6.18 -5.54
C LEU A 133 -11.92 -5.67 -6.88
N GLY A 134 -11.13 -5.79 -7.92
CA GLY A 134 -11.48 -5.42 -9.29
C GLY A 134 -10.82 -4.12 -9.75
N PRO A 135 -11.06 -3.70 -11.00
CA PRO A 135 -10.51 -2.47 -11.56
C PRO A 135 -11.32 -1.24 -11.14
N ILE A 136 -11.60 -1.13 -9.85
CA ILE A 136 -12.38 -0.06 -9.23
C ILE A 136 -11.49 1.08 -8.77
N THR A 137 -12.08 2.24 -8.55
CA THR A 137 -11.42 3.43 -8.02
C THR A 137 -11.91 3.73 -6.62
N VAL A 138 -10.99 3.89 -5.69
CA VAL A 138 -11.24 4.45 -4.37
C VAL A 138 -10.77 5.90 -4.41
N GLY A 139 -11.71 6.83 -4.31
CA GLY A 139 -11.45 8.26 -4.44
C GLY A 139 -10.59 8.82 -3.31
N GLU A 140 -10.01 9.96 -3.58
CA GLU A 140 -9.08 10.67 -2.68
C GLU A 140 -9.70 10.88 -1.29
N GLY A 141 -8.92 10.67 -0.24
CA GLY A 141 -9.33 10.89 1.15
C GLY A 141 -10.33 9.87 1.70
N ALA A 142 -10.80 8.91 0.90
CA ALA A 142 -11.76 7.90 1.35
C ALA A 142 -11.20 7.06 2.51
N ARG A 143 -12.10 6.59 3.38
CA ARG A 143 -11.78 5.69 4.49
C ARG A 143 -12.56 4.40 4.33
N ILE A 144 -11.84 3.29 4.29
CA ILE A 144 -12.41 1.95 4.15
C ILE A 144 -12.33 1.25 5.51
N SER A 145 -13.47 0.83 6.02
CA SER A 145 -13.57 0.14 7.31
C SER A 145 -12.84 -1.21 7.30
N ALA A 146 -12.38 -1.63 8.47
CA ALA A 146 -11.75 -2.93 8.62
C ALA A 146 -12.69 -4.06 8.18
N ASN A 147 -12.11 -5.14 7.62
CA ASN A 147 -12.80 -6.32 7.12
C ASN A 147 -13.86 -6.08 6.02
N SER A 148 -13.89 -4.87 5.43
CA SER A 148 -14.83 -4.58 4.33
C SER A 148 -14.42 -5.29 3.04
N VAL A 149 -15.43 -5.68 2.25
CA VAL A 149 -15.25 -6.16 0.87
C VAL A 149 -15.79 -5.09 -0.08
N VAL A 150 -14.91 -4.43 -0.80
CA VAL A 150 -15.23 -3.34 -1.74
C VAL A 150 -15.07 -3.84 -3.17
N THR A 151 -16.16 -3.76 -3.95
CA THR A 151 -16.22 -4.27 -5.33
C THR A 151 -16.79 -3.27 -6.33
N SER A 152 -17.06 -2.04 -5.89
CA SER A 152 -17.54 -0.89 -6.68
C SER A 152 -16.75 0.36 -6.29
N ASP A 153 -16.79 1.36 -7.15
CA ASP A 153 -16.11 2.63 -6.92
C ASP A 153 -16.60 3.30 -5.63
N ILE A 154 -15.66 3.92 -4.92
CA ILE A 154 -15.91 4.75 -3.73
C ILE A 154 -15.58 6.19 -4.11
N PRO A 155 -16.50 7.16 -3.91
CA PRO A 155 -16.26 8.55 -4.22
C PRO A 155 -15.13 9.14 -3.35
N ALA A 156 -14.54 10.24 -3.81
CA ALA A 156 -13.62 11.02 -3.00
C ALA A 156 -14.37 11.61 -1.79
N ARG A 157 -13.67 11.68 -0.65
CA ARG A 157 -14.22 12.31 0.56
C ARG A 157 -14.06 13.83 0.46
N THR A 158 -15.14 14.57 0.70
CA THR A 158 -15.10 16.03 0.76
C THR A 158 -14.77 16.51 2.17
N ASN A 159 -14.25 17.74 2.30
CA ASN A 159 -13.89 18.33 3.61
C ASN A 159 -15.07 18.46 4.59
N GLN A 160 -16.30 18.30 4.13
CA GLN A 160 -17.52 18.32 4.98
C GLN A 160 -17.65 17.04 5.82
N ASP A 161 -17.00 15.94 5.42
CA ASP A 161 -17.09 14.65 6.11
C ASP A 161 -16.07 14.50 7.27
N GLU A 162 -15.22 15.51 7.54
CA GLU A 162 -14.21 15.43 8.60
C GLU A 162 -14.79 15.53 10.02
N SER A 163 -16.00 16.06 10.19
CA SER A 163 -16.63 16.24 11.50
C SER A 163 -17.10 14.94 12.16
N GLU A 164 -17.26 13.86 11.41
CA GLU A 164 -17.72 12.55 11.93
C GLU A 164 -16.60 11.66 12.48
N LEU A 165 -15.34 12.10 12.41
CA LEU A 165 -14.15 11.28 12.74
C LEU A 165 -13.92 11.10 14.24
N PHE A 166 -14.58 11.86 15.09
CA PHE A 166 -14.35 11.84 16.55
C PHE A 166 -15.54 11.32 17.35
N SER A 167 -16.51 10.68 16.70
CA SER A 167 -17.67 10.06 17.34
C SER A 167 -17.61 8.52 17.26
N ILE A 168 -16.55 7.93 17.81
CA ILE A 168 -16.52 6.52 18.21
C ILE A 168 -15.93 6.43 19.61
#